data_bb038ba116a2291469d0c762e1389593
#
_entry.id   bb038ba116a2291469d0c762e1389593
#
_cell.length_a   1.000
_cell.length_b   1.000
_cell.length_c   1.000
_cell.angle_alpha   90.00
_cell.angle_beta   90.00
_cell.angle_gamma   90.00
#
_symmetry.space_group_name_H-M   'P 1'
#
loop_
_entity.id
_entity.type
_entity.pdbx_description
1 polymer ?
#
loop_
_entity_poly.entity_id
_entity_poly.type
_entity_poly.pdbx_seq_one_letter_code
_entity_poly.pdbx_strand_id
1 'polypeptide(L)'
;MTMGYPGTTSRYLSSYGVEERMNADNMARIDVRAIKQAIWKDAMEKSDAVRIKYASKYAQSANYWKNSIGMNQSIKKLNIIGKKRRLEHQLTEWIHRKPEERNKYAGILTELEDSYRNRYKNARAMAYFGECFANGPELVTAAWSVLNFDFEAEKSVLEERVRQLLELYANIDLDIDKKVFVAMLKEYAAVVEPESLSETYATIEKKFKGDYQAYVDDLYSHTELDTPRGFERVVKKDSTYVLFEDPAISFVIDMLVKSYELSAAADDDNMKIEKNERLLNEAVREMESDKDFYPDANSTMRFSFGMIGGYSPKDALEYTYYTTTKGIFDKIREYKGDSDFEVMPSVIDLLENRD
;
A
#
# COMPACT_ATOMS: atom_id res chain seq x y z
N MET A 1 -12.85 25.09 12.95
CA MET A 1 -13.47 23.78 13.20
C MET A 1 -13.58 23.03 11.89
N THR A 2 -13.18 21.78 11.88
CA THR A 2 -13.28 20.86 10.72
C THR A 2 -13.90 19.56 11.20
N MET A 3 -14.76 18.96 10.38
CA MET A 3 -15.33 17.64 10.63
C MET A 3 -15.07 16.71 9.45
N GLY A 4 -15.00 15.42 9.71
CA GLY A 4 -14.79 14.40 8.68
C GLY A 4 -14.94 13.00 9.25
N TYR A 5 -14.77 12.02 8.35
CA TYR A 5 -14.88 10.61 8.65
C TYR A 5 -13.54 9.91 8.33
N PRO A 6 -12.51 10.10 9.18
CA PRO A 6 -11.22 9.46 8.95
C PRO A 6 -11.37 7.94 9.01
N GLY A 7 -10.73 7.22 8.06
CA GLY A 7 -10.83 5.78 7.93
C GLY A 7 -10.25 5.05 9.13
N THR A 8 -8.96 4.72 9.09
CA THR A 8 -8.28 3.96 10.14
C THR A 8 -7.04 4.68 10.61
N THR A 9 -6.81 4.70 11.92
CA THR A 9 -5.56 5.16 12.54
C THR A 9 -4.99 4.05 13.43
N SER A 10 -3.71 4.15 13.78
CA SER A 10 -3.01 3.20 14.64
C SER A 10 -2.26 3.97 15.73
N ARG A 11 -3.00 4.70 16.54
CA ARG A 11 -2.48 5.59 17.58
C ARG A 11 -1.76 4.85 18.70
N TYR A 12 -2.25 3.66 19.00
CA TYR A 12 -1.87 2.91 20.20
C TYR A 12 -0.86 1.79 19.98
N LEU A 13 -0.29 1.65 18.78
CA LEU A 13 0.79 0.70 18.55
C LEU A 13 1.98 0.93 19.48
N SER A 14 2.64 -0.16 19.88
CA SER A 14 3.95 -0.14 20.54
C SER A 14 5.02 0.53 19.67
N SER A 15 6.18 0.81 20.26
CA SER A 15 7.34 1.27 19.50
C SER A 15 7.72 0.28 18.41
N TYR A 16 7.64 -1.02 18.68
CA TYR A 16 7.92 -2.10 17.74
C TYR A 16 6.94 -2.11 16.56
N GLY A 17 5.63 -1.95 16.82
CA GLY A 17 4.63 -1.85 15.76
C GLY A 17 4.79 -0.62 14.88
N VAL A 18 5.22 0.52 15.45
CA VAL A 18 5.55 1.71 14.67
C VAL A 18 6.79 1.49 13.80
N GLU A 19 7.81 0.81 14.32
CA GLU A 19 9.02 0.48 13.56
C GLU A 19 8.72 -0.46 12.39
N GLU A 20 7.92 -1.50 12.60
CA GLU A 20 7.50 -2.41 11.53
C GLU A 20 6.67 -1.67 10.46
N ARG A 21 5.70 -0.84 10.89
CA ARG A 21 4.94 0.00 9.97
C ARG A 21 5.82 0.89 9.11
N MET A 22 6.85 1.49 9.70
CA MET A 22 7.78 2.36 9.00
C MET A 22 8.68 1.60 8.02
N ASN A 23 9.23 0.45 8.45
CA ASN A 23 10.31 -0.24 7.75
C ASN A 23 9.83 -1.37 6.82
N ALA A 24 8.64 -1.93 7.05
CA ALA A 24 8.03 -2.93 6.18
C ALA A 24 6.93 -2.30 5.31
N ASP A 25 5.77 -1.94 5.88
CA ASP A 25 4.60 -1.51 5.12
C ASP A 25 4.84 -0.24 4.31
N ASN A 26 5.37 0.81 4.97
CA ASN A 26 5.58 2.09 4.30
C ASN A 26 6.70 2.00 3.29
N MET A 27 7.78 1.24 3.56
CA MET A 27 8.87 1.06 2.60
C MET A 27 8.40 0.30 1.36
N ALA A 28 7.65 -0.79 1.51
CA ALA A 28 7.08 -1.50 0.36
C ALA A 28 6.26 -0.56 -0.54
N ARG A 29 5.40 0.29 0.06
CA ARG A 29 4.63 1.29 -0.70
C ARG A 29 5.50 2.34 -1.36
N ILE A 30 6.55 2.80 -0.68
CA ILE A 30 7.45 3.83 -1.21
C ILE A 30 8.22 3.29 -2.40
N ASP A 31 8.85 2.14 -2.25
CA ASP A 31 9.76 1.58 -3.26
C ASP A 31 8.98 1.09 -4.49
N VAL A 32 7.99 0.22 -4.28
CA VAL A 32 7.22 -0.40 -5.36
C VAL A 32 6.41 0.63 -6.14
N ARG A 33 5.74 1.57 -5.44
CA ARG A 33 4.95 2.59 -6.13
C ARG A 33 5.80 3.62 -6.86
N ALA A 34 7.00 3.92 -6.38
CA ALA A 34 7.94 4.77 -7.10
C ALA A 34 8.30 4.17 -8.47
N ILE A 35 8.62 2.87 -8.50
CA ILE A 35 8.95 2.15 -9.74
C ILE A 35 7.75 2.14 -10.69
N LYS A 36 6.58 1.72 -10.21
CA LYS A 36 5.36 1.65 -11.02
C LYS A 36 4.95 3.00 -11.59
N GLN A 37 4.97 4.05 -10.76
CA GLN A 37 4.62 5.41 -11.18
C GLN A 37 5.61 5.98 -12.20
N ALA A 38 6.89 5.65 -12.12
CA ALA A 38 7.87 6.06 -13.11
C ALA A 38 7.55 5.47 -14.50
N ILE A 39 7.18 4.17 -14.56
CA ILE A 39 6.77 3.50 -15.80
C ILE A 39 5.50 4.15 -16.37
N TRP A 40 4.50 4.39 -15.54
CA TRP A 40 3.25 5.01 -15.96
C TRP A 40 3.46 6.46 -16.42
N LYS A 41 4.26 7.24 -15.70
CA LYS A 41 4.54 8.65 -16.06
C LYS A 41 5.24 8.74 -17.41
N ASP A 42 6.27 7.94 -17.66
CA ASP A 42 6.95 7.89 -18.95
C ASP A 42 6.00 7.56 -20.10
N ALA A 43 5.05 6.66 -19.90
CA ALA A 43 4.06 6.28 -20.91
C ALA A 43 3.01 7.39 -21.12
N MET A 44 2.53 8.02 -20.05
CA MET A 44 1.57 9.12 -20.11
C MET A 44 2.13 10.37 -20.80
N GLU A 45 3.41 10.66 -20.63
CA GLU A 45 4.09 11.79 -21.30
C GLU A 45 4.20 11.61 -22.82
N LYS A 46 4.14 10.36 -23.29
CA LYS A 46 4.26 10.03 -24.73
C LYS A 46 2.91 9.94 -25.45
N SER A 47 1.80 9.83 -24.73
CA SER A 47 0.49 9.61 -25.33
C SER A 47 -0.66 10.13 -24.47
N ASP A 48 -1.45 11.05 -25.02
CA ASP A 48 -2.68 11.54 -24.37
C ASP A 48 -3.71 10.44 -24.15
N ALA A 49 -3.81 9.46 -25.06
CA ALA A 49 -4.70 8.32 -24.89
C ALA A 49 -4.30 7.47 -23.66
N VAL A 50 -3.01 7.27 -23.47
CA VAL A 50 -2.48 6.60 -22.27
C VAL A 50 -2.71 7.45 -21.03
N ARG A 51 -2.47 8.76 -21.12
CA ARG A 51 -2.68 9.69 -20.00
C ARG A 51 -4.13 9.63 -19.50
N ILE A 52 -5.11 9.61 -20.38
CA ILE A 52 -6.53 9.48 -20.02
C ILE A 52 -6.80 8.18 -19.26
N LYS A 53 -6.23 7.05 -19.69
CA LYS A 53 -6.40 5.75 -19.05
C LYS A 53 -5.74 5.67 -17.66
N TYR A 54 -4.55 6.25 -17.51
CA TYR A 54 -3.71 6.04 -16.33
C TYR A 54 -3.73 7.18 -15.31
N ALA A 55 -4.21 8.38 -15.64
CA ALA A 55 -4.19 9.53 -14.73
C ALA A 55 -4.86 9.25 -13.38
N SER A 56 -6.03 8.62 -13.38
CA SER A 56 -6.74 8.26 -12.14
C SER A 56 -5.98 7.21 -11.32
N LYS A 57 -5.47 6.16 -11.98
CA LYS A 57 -4.66 5.10 -11.35
C LYS A 57 -3.37 5.67 -10.75
N TYR A 58 -2.71 6.56 -11.50
CA TYR A 58 -1.52 7.28 -11.04
C TYR A 58 -1.81 8.13 -9.81
N ALA A 59 -2.87 8.94 -9.86
CA ALA A 59 -3.27 9.80 -8.74
C ALA A 59 -3.58 8.99 -7.47
N GLN A 60 -4.30 7.88 -7.60
CA GLN A 60 -4.59 6.98 -6.49
C GLN A 60 -3.30 6.36 -5.92
N SER A 61 -2.43 5.84 -6.78
CA SER A 61 -1.14 5.29 -6.37
C SER A 61 -0.28 6.34 -5.67
N ALA A 62 -0.19 7.56 -6.22
CA ALA A 62 0.58 8.67 -5.68
C ALA A 62 0.06 9.14 -4.31
N ASN A 63 -1.24 9.07 -4.07
CA ASN A 63 -1.81 9.40 -2.76
C ASN A 63 -1.25 8.49 -1.65
N TYR A 64 -1.28 7.19 -1.82
CA TYR A 64 -0.71 6.24 -0.85
C TYR A 64 0.81 6.36 -0.74
N TRP A 65 1.50 6.56 -1.86
CA TRP A 65 2.94 6.76 -1.91
C TRP A 65 3.38 7.98 -1.10
N LYS A 66 2.77 9.14 -1.37
CA LYS A 66 3.05 10.39 -0.64
C LYS A 66 2.66 10.29 0.83
N ASN A 67 1.57 9.61 1.17
CA ASN A 67 1.16 9.35 2.54
C ASN A 67 2.24 8.55 3.30
N SER A 68 2.77 7.48 2.71
CA SER A 68 3.81 6.65 3.34
C SER A 68 5.13 7.42 3.54
N ILE A 69 5.54 8.23 2.55
CA ILE A 69 6.71 9.14 2.69
C ILE A 69 6.49 10.13 3.84
N GLY A 70 5.35 10.82 3.83
CA GLY A 70 5.02 11.82 4.85
C GLY A 70 4.89 11.20 6.25
N MET A 71 4.35 10.00 6.35
CA MET A 71 4.26 9.25 7.60
C MET A 71 5.66 8.94 8.14
N ASN A 72 6.55 8.38 7.32
CA ASN A 72 7.94 8.07 7.74
C ASN A 72 8.72 9.33 8.15
N GLN A 73 8.55 10.43 7.40
CA GLN A 73 9.15 11.71 7.76
C GLN A 73 8.60 12.23 9.10
N SER A 74 7.29 12.14 9.33
CA SER A 74 6.64 12.59 10.56
C SER A 74 7.04 11.73 11.76
N ILE A 75 7.12 10.41 11.63
CA ILE A 75 7.58 9.49 12.68
C ILE A 75 8.98 9.90 13.13
N LYS A 76 9.89 10.18 12.18
CA LYS A 76 11.27 10.62 12.47
C LYS A 76 11.28 12.03 13.07
N LYS A 77 10.67 13.03 12.42
CA LYS A 77 10.68 14.43 12.83
C LYS A 77 10.09 14.64 14.24
N LEU A 78 9.02 13.94 14.56
CA LEU A 78 8.33 14.04 15.84
C LEU A 78 8.90 13.07 16.88
N ASN A 79 9.90 12.28 16.54
CA ASN A 79 10.49 11.25 17.39
C ASN A 79 9.44 10.35 18.04
N ILE A 80 8.51 9.83 17.22
CA ILE A 80 7.37 9.02 17.71
C ILE A 80 7.87 7.75 18.41
N ILE A 81 8.81 7.03 17.79
CA ILE A 81 9.40 5.80 18.35
C ILE A 81 10.02 6.10 19.73
N GLY A 82 10.83 7.15 19.83
CA GLY A 82 11.44 7.53 21.12
C GLY A 82 10.40 7.94 22.18
N LYS A 83 9.27 8.55 21.79
CA LYS A 83 8.17 8.84 22.72
C LYS A 83 7.49 7.56 23.22
N LYS A 84 7.28 6.59 22.32
CA LYS A 84 6.71 5.28 22.65
C LYS A 84 7.63 4.50 23.60
N ARG A 85 8.93 4.41 23.29
CA ARG A 85 9.92 3.75 24.15
C ARG A 85 9.99 4.37 25.56
N ARG A 86 9.87 5.70 25.69
CA ARG A 86 9.79 6.33 27.02
C ARG A 86 8.53 5.93 27.79
N LEU A 87 7.39 5.88 27.12
CA LEU A 87 6.13 5.43 27.75
C LEU A 87 6.24 3.95 28.18
N GLU A 88 6.80 3.10 27.34
CA GLU A 88 7.06 1.67 27.61
C GLU A 88 8.00 1.50 28.81
N HIS A 89 9.04 2.30 28.90
CA HIS A 89 9.94 2.31 30.08
C HIS A 89 9.19 2.73 31.35
N GLN A 90 8.40 3.80 31.30
CA GLN A 90 7.58 4.24 32.44
C GLN A 90 6.57 3.17 32.86
N LEU A 91 6.00 2.45 31.89
CA LEU A 91 5.10 1.34 32.16
C LEU A 91 5.83 0.17 32.86
N THR A 92 7.03 -0.16 32.41
CA THR A 92 7.87 -1.18 33.06
C THR A 92 8.13 -0.82 34.54
N GLU A 93 8.52 0.43 34.82
CA GLU A 93 8.70 0.89 36.20
C GLU A 93 7.40 0.85 37.00
N TRP A 94 6.27 1.23 36.37
CA TRP A 94 4.97 1.19 37.03
C TRP A 94 4.54 -0.25 37.38
N ILE A 95 4.79 -1.24 36.50
CA ILE A 95 4.54 -2.66 36.78
C ILE A 95 5.39 -3.12 37.96
N HIS A 96 6.68 -2.80 37.98
CA HIS A 96 7.62 -3.23 39.01
C HIS A 96 7.34 -2.66 40.41
N ARG A 97 6.62 -1.52 40.52
CA ARG A 97 6.25 -0.96 41.83
C ARG A 97 5.24 -1.81 42.60
N LYS A 98 4.40 -2.62 41.87
CA LYS A 98 3.39 -3.49 42.44
C LYS A 98 3.28 -4.79 41.63
N PRO A 99 4.30 -5.63 41.67
CA PRO A 99 4.40 -6.78 40.74
C PRO A 99 3.29 -7.81 40.96
N GLU A 100 2.83 -8.02 42.17
CA GLU A 100 1.74 -8.97 42.46
C GLU A 100 0.40 -8.51 41.89
N GLU A 101 0.07 -7.19 42.05
CA GLU A 101 -1.17 -6.61 41.53
C GLU A 101 -1.18 -6.52 40.01
N ARG A 102 0.00 -6.39 39.36
CA ARG A 102 0.18 -6.09 37.94
C ARG A 102 0.81 -7.24 37.16
N ASN A 103 0.80 -8.43 37.73
CA ASN A 103 1.43 -9.61 37.14
C ASN A 103 0.89 -9.96 35.74
N LYS A 104 -0.38 -9.60 35.45
CA LYS A 104 -0.98 -9.81 34.12
C LYS A 104 -0.26 -9.05 32.98
N TYR A 105 0.51 -8.01 33.35
CA TYR A 105 1.29 -7.20 32.39
C TYR A 105 2.77 -7.56 32.35
N ALA A 106 3.20 -8.52 33.20
CA ALA A 106 4.60 -8.93 33.22
C ALA A 106 4.99 -9.55 31.87
N GLY A 107 6.11 -9.13 31.31
CA GLY A 107 6.67 -9.71 30.09
C GLY A 107 6.06 -9.22 28.77
N ILE A 108 4.99 -8.43 28.75
CA ILE A 108 4.31 -7.99 27.51
C ILE A 108 5.26 -7.30 26.51
N LEU A 109 6.16 -6.45 26.98
CA LEU A 109 7.09 -5.74 26.12
C LEU A 109 8.16 -6.65 25.54
N THR A 110 8.64 -7.63 26.32
CA THR A 110 9.58 -8.64 25.84
C THR A 110 8.93 -9.55 24.79
N GLU A 111 7.70 -10.01 25.05
CA GLU A 111 6.96 -10.82 24.08
C GLU A 111 6.67 -10.03 22.80
N LEU A 112 6.35 -8.72 22.89
CA LEU A 112 6.17 -7.86 21.71
C LEU A 112 7.48 -7.72 20.91
N GLU A 113 8.59 -7.43 21.59
CA GLU A 113 9.90 -7.31 20.95
C GLU A 113 10.27 -8.58 20.18
N ASP A 114 10.16 -9.73 20.86
CA ASP A 114 10.53 -11.02 20.29
C ASP A 114 9.61 -11.37 19.11
N SER A 115 8.30 -11.19 19.25
CA SER A 115 7.34 -11.54 18.22
C SER A 115 7.46 -10.62 16.98
N TYR A 116 7.63 -9.31 17.15
CA TYR A 116 7.88 -8.41 16.02
C TYR A 116 9.20 -8.74 15.32
N ARG A 117 10.26 -9.07 16.07
CA ARG A 117 11.54 -9.48 15.51
C ARG A 117 11.45 -10.78 14.71
N ASN A 118 10.77 -11.79 15.28
CA ASN A 118 10.64 -13.10 14.65
C ASN A 118 9.88 -13.05 13.34
N ARG A 119 8.73 -12.35 13.32
CA ARG A 119 7.89 -12.27 12.13
C ARG A 119 8.37 -11.27 11.07
N TYR A 120 9.33 -10.38 11.40
CA TYR A 120 9.69 -9.23 10.55
C TYR A 120 9.97 -9.57 9.09
N LYS A 121 10.72 -10.65 8.84
CA LYS A 121 11.02 -11.09 7.47
C LYS A 121 9.75 -11.43 6.69
N ASN A 122 8.85 -12.19 7.31
CA ASN A 122 7.57 -12.59 6.70
C ASN A 122 6.64 -11.37 6.52
N ALA A 123 6.55 -10.49 7.51
CA ALA A 123 5.77 -9.26 7.42
C ALA A 123 6.25 -8.36 6.28
N ARG A 124 7.58 -8.21 6.14
CA ARG A 124 8.19 -7.46 5.03
C ARG A 124 7.91 -8.11 3.68
N ALA A 125 8.09 -9.44 3.57
CA ALA A 125 7.79 -10.17 2.34
C ALA A 125 6.31 -10.02 1.94
N MET A 126 5.39 -10.12 2.90
CA MET A 126 3.96 -9.91 2.67
C MET A 126 3.60 -8.48 2.26
N ALA A 127 4.26 -7.47 2.84
CA ALA A 127 4.06 -6.07 2.45
C ALA A 127 4.48 -5.82 0.99
N TYR A 128 5.65 -6.33 0.59
CA TYR A 128 6.10 -6.26 -0.80
C TYR A 128 5.26 -7.13 -1.73
N PHE A 129 4.82 -8.30 -1.31
CA PHE A 129 3.86 -9.13 -2.05
C PHE A 129 2.60 -8.34 -2.39
N GLY A 130 1.99 -7.68 -1.41
CA GLY A 130 0.79 -6.87 -1.60
C GLY A 130 0.98 -5.74 -2.61
N GLU A 131 2.11 -5.04 -2.55
CA GLU A 131 2.39 -3.92 -3.46
C GLU A 131 2.86 -4.38 -4.85
N CYS A 132 3.69 -5.44 -4.94
CA CYS A 132 4.20 -5.93 -6.21
C CYS A 132 3.16 -6.72 -7.02
N PHE A 133 2.30 -7.49 -6.37
CA PHE A 133 1.41 -8.42 -7.08
C PHE A 133 -0.07 -8.11 -6.89
N ALA A 134 -0.58 -7.95 -5.66
CA ALA A 134 -1.99 -7.63 -5.47
C ALA A 134 -2.36 -6.21 -5.94
N ASN A 135 -1.41 -5.25 -5.88
CA ASN A 135 -1.54 -3.89 -6.39
C ASN A 135 -0.59 -3.62 -7.58
N GLY A 136 -0.05 -4.64 -8.19
CA GLY A 136 0.96 -4.57 -9.24
C GLY A 136 0.38 -4.57 -10.66
N PRO A 137 0.68 -5.64 -11.46
CA PRO A 137 0.20 -5.77 -12.83
C PRO A 137 -1.32 -5.94 -12.90
N GLU A 138 -1.92 -5.37 -13.93
CA GLU A 138 -3.38 -5.44 -14.12
C GLU A 138 -3.82 -6.83 -14.57
N LEU A 139 -2.99 -7.56 -15.31
CA LEU A 139 -3.23 -8.97 -15.66
C LEU A 139 -3.33 -9.86 -14.41
N VAL A 140 -2.49 -9.63 -13.41
CA VAL A 140 -2.56 -10.34 -12.12
C VAL A 140 -3.89 -10.05 -11.42
N THR A 141 -4.37 -8.80 -11.47
CA THR A 141 -5.69 -8.43 -10.94
C THR A 141 -6.83 -9.15 -11.68
N ALA A 142 -6.74 -9.28 -13.00
CA ALA A 142 -7.71 -10.01 -13.81
C ALA A 142 -7.72 -11.52 -13.44
N ALA A 143 -6.55 -12.14 -13.36
CA ALA A 143 -6.42 -13.55 -12.96
C ALA A 143 -6.92 -13.82 -11.55
N TRP A 144 -6.62 -12.93 -10.60
CA TRP A 144 -7.15 -12.98 -9.23
C TRP A 144 -8.68 -12.90 -9.19
N SER A 145 -9.24 -12.03 -10.03
CA SER A 145 -10.69 -11.86 -10.12
C SER A 145 -11.39 -13.11 -10.64
N VAL A 146 -10.75 -13.85 -11.56
CA VAL A 146 -11.26 -15.13 -12.06
C VAL A 146 -11.23 -16.20 -10.97
N LEU A 147 -10.16 -16.29 -10.18
CA LEU A 147 -10.07 -17.24 -9.06
C LEU A 147 -11.12 -17.01 -7.97
N ASN A 148 -11.54 -15.77 -7.78
CA ASN A 148 -12.57 -15.40 -6.81
C ASN A 148 -13.98 -15.33 -7.43
N PHE A 149 -14.14 -15.84 -8.66
CA PHE A 149 -15.41 -15.83 -9.35
C PHE A 149 -16.30 -16.96 -8.82
N ASP A 150 -17.47 -16.60 -8.33
CA ASP A 150 -18.47 -17.59 -7.90
C ASP A 150 -19.25 -18.08 -9.13
N PHE A 151 -18.82 -19.20 -9.69
CA PHE A 151 -19.45 -19.81 -10.88
C PHE A 151 -20.85 -20.39 -10.60
N GLU A 152 -21.24 -20.56 -9.33
CA GLU A 152 -22.55 -21.04 -8.93
C GLU A 152 -23.55 -19.90 -8.65
N ALA A 153 -23.10 -18.64 -8.71
CA ALA A 153 -23.96 -17.48 -8.50
C ALA A 153 -25.07 -17.39 -9.56
N GLU A 154 -26.16 -16.70 -9.23
CA GLU A 154 -27.25 -16.44 -10.18
C GLU A 154 -26.71 -15.75 -11.46
N LYS A 155 -27.30 -16.13 -12.60
CA LYS A 155 -26.86 -15.67 -13.92
C LYS A 155 -26.76 -14.13 -14.03
N SER A 156 -27.69 -13.41 -13.43
CA SER A 156 -27.71 -11.94 -13.42
C SER A 156 -26.49 -11.35 -12.68
N VAL A 157 -26.06 -11.99 -11.58
CA VAL A 157 -24.88 -11.62 -10.80
C VAL A 157 -23.61 -11.90 -11.59
N LEU A 158 -23.56 -13.05 -12.28
CA LEU A 158 -22.45 -13.42 -13.14
C LEU A 158 -22.29 -12.44 -14.31
N GLU A 159 -23.37 -12.12 -15.01
CA GLU A 159 -23.36 -11.15 -16.12
C GLU A 159 -22.88 -9.77 -15.68
N GLU A 160 -23.34 -9.29 -14.52
CA GLU A 160 -22.90 -8.01 -13.96
C GLU A 160 -21.40 -8.02 -13.58
N ARG A 161 -20.92 -9.08 -12.95
CA ARG A 161 -19.49 -9.21 -12.62
C ARG A 161 -18.61 -9.30 -13.86
N VAL A 162 -19.02 -10.06 -14.88
CA VAL A 162 -18.32 -10.12 -16.17
C VAL A 162 -18.26 -8.73 -16.79
N ARG A 163 -19.35 -7.97 -16.77
CA ARG A 163 -19.37 -6.59 -17.28
C ARG A 163 -18.38 -5.69 -16.55
N GLN A 164 -18.34 -5.74 -15.21
CA GLN A 164 -17.41 -4.95 -14.40
C GLN A 164 -15.94 -5.30 -14.69
N LEU A 165 -15.64 -6.58 -14.89
CA LEU A 165 -14.30 -7.02 -15.23
C LEU A 165 -13.93 -6.66 -16.66
N LEU A 166 -14.87 -6.66 -17.60
CA LEU A 166 -14.63 -6.18 -18.97
C LEU A 166 -14.31 -4.67 -19.01
N GLU A 167 -14.87 -3.87 -18.10
CA GLU A 167 -14.50 -2.46 -17.95
C GLU A 167 -13.03 -2.27 -17.54
N LEU A 168 -12.45 -3.22 -16.81
CA LEU A 168 -11.02 -3.22 -16.49
C LEU A 168 -10.17 -3.20 -17.77
N TYR A 169 -10.52 -4.04 -18.74
CA TYR A 169 -9.76 -4.16 -20.00
C TYR A 169 -9.83 -2.90 -20.88
N ALA A 170 -10.86 -2.08 -20.77
CA ALA A 170 -10.94 -0.81 -21.49
C ALA A 170 -9.82 0.16 -21.08
N ASN A 171 -9.28 -0.03 -19.89
CA ASN A 171 -8.30 0.84 -19.25
C ASN A 171 -6.91 0.19 -19.07
N ILE A 172 -6.69 -1.03 -19.58
CA ILE A 172 -5.38 -1.67 -19.60
C ILE A 172 -4.61 -1.28 -20.88
N ASP A 173 -3.31 -1.13 -20.72
CA ASP A 173 -2.34 -1.10 -21.82
C ASP A 173 -1.34 -2.22 -21.56
N LEU A 174 -1.36 -3.26 -22.40
CA LEU A 174 -0.58 -4.49 -22.19
C LEU A 174 0.93 -4.26 -22.24
N ASP A 175 1.42 -3.32 -23.04
CA ASP A 175 2.85 -3.02 -23.12
C ASP A 175 3.34 -2.34 -21.84
N ILE A 176 2.49 -1.48 -21.25
CA ILE A 176 2.78 -0.87 -19.95
C ILE A 176 2.70 -1.91 -18.85
N ASP A 177 1.67 -2.77 -18.88
CA ASP A 177 1.45 -3.79 -17.87
C ASP A 177 2.58 -4.81 -17.82
N LYS A 178 3.09 -5.28 -18.98
CA LYS A 178 4.29 -6.11 -19.07
C LYS A 178 5.51 -5.47 -18.42
N LYS A 179 5.76 -4.18 -18.69
CA LYS A 179 6.88 -3.45 -18.07
C LYS A 179 6.73 -3.38 -16.54
N VAL A 180 5.52 -3.11 -16.06
CA VAL A 180 5.21 -3.14 -14.63
C VAL A 180 5.47 -4.53 -14.07
N PHE A 181 4.99 -5.58 -14.73
CA PHE A 181 5.15 -6.95 -14.25
C PHE A 181 6.63 -7.36 -14.12
N VAL A 182 7.43 -7.10 -15.15
CA VAL A 182 8.88 -7.34 -15.10
C VAL A 182 9.54 -6.59 -13.94
N ALA A 183 9.19 -5.33 -13.76
CA ALA A 183 9.74 -4.51 -12.69
C ALA A 183 9.34 -5.03 -11.30
N MET A 184 8.09 -5.45 -11.12
CA MET A 184 7.58 -5.99 -9.85
C MET A 184 8.25 -7.33 -9.50
N LEU A 185 8.43 -8.23 -10.46
CA LEU A 185 9.15 -9.49 -10.24
C LEU A 185 10.59 -9.23 -9.79
N LYS A 186 11.29 -8.30 -10.45
CA LYS A 186 12.67 -7.93 -10.10
C LYS A 186 12.76 -7.30 -8.71
N GLU A 187 11.86 -6.37 -8.41
CA GLU A 187 11.85 -5.67 -7.12
C GLU A 187 11.58 -6.65 -5.97
N TYR A 188 10.58 -7.53 -6.12
CA TYR A 188 10.30 -8.54 -5.10
C TYR A 188 11.50 -9.44 -4.83
N ALA A 189 12.13 -9.98 -5.89
CA ALA A 189 13.30 -10.83 -5.76
C ALA A 189 14.53 -10.11 -5.16
N ALA A 190 14.66 -8.80 -5.37
CA ALA A 190 15.78 -8.02 -4.82
C ALA A 190 15.63 -7.69 -3.34
N VAL A 191 14.39 -7.70 -2.83
CA VAL A 191 14.10 -7.19 -1.48
C VAL A 191 13.82 -8.30 -0.46
N VAL A 192 13.18 -9.41 -0.88
CA VAL A 192 12.82 -10.48 0.05
C VAL A 192 13.90 -11.55 0.12
N GLU A 193 13.90 -12.29 1.22
CA GLU A 193 14.84 -13.42 1.39
C GLU A 193 14.54 -14.54 0.38
N PRO A 194 15.55 -15.30 -0.07
CA PRO A 194 15.36 -16.35 -1.08
C PRO A 194 14.27 -17.38 -0.72
N GLU A 195 14.13 -17.73 0.55
CA GLU A 195 13.10 -18.64 1.05
C GLU A 195 11.67 -18.08 0.93
N SER A 196 11.54 -16.78 0.78
CA SER A 196 10.24 -16.09 0.57
C SER A 196 9.82 -16.05 -0.91
N LEU A 197 10.68 -16.48 -1.82
CA LEU A 197 10.37 -16.57 -3.24
C LEU A 197 9.49 -17.80 -3.53
N SER A 198 8.58 -17.66 -4.49
CA SER A 198 7.71 -18.75 -4.95
C SER A 198 8.39 -19.61 -6.02
N GLU A 199 7.75 -20.72 -6.42
CA GLU A 199 8.23 -21.62 -7.48
C GLU A 199 8.36 -20.91 -8.84
N THR A 200 7.63 -19.83 -9.07
CA THR A 200 7.77 -18.99 -10.28
C THR A 200 9.22 -18.54 -10.46
N TYR A 201 9.90 -18.12 -9.38
CA TYR A 201 11.30 -17.66 -9.46
C TYR A 201 12.26 -18.79 -9.82
N ALA A 202 12.03 -19.99 -9.30
CA ALA A 202 12.78 -21.18 -9.71
C ALA A 202 12.53 -21.53 -11.18
N THR A 203 11.32 -21.33 -11.67
CA THR A 203 10.95 -21.51 -13.08
C THR A 203 11.64 -20.49 -13.97
N ILE A 204 11.66 -19.20 -13.58
CA ILE A 204 12.37 -18.13 -14.31
C ILE A 204 13.86 -18.47 -14.41
N GLU A 205 14.49 -18.90 -13.34
CA GLU A 205 15.90 -19.28 -13.35
C GLU A 205 16.17 -20.49 -14.27
N LYS A 206 15.40 -21.57 -14.13
CA LYS A 206 15.64 -22.83 -14.84
C LYS A 206 15.28 -22.77 -16.34
N LYS A 207 14.13 -22.18 -16.69
CA LYS A 207 13.60 -22.18 -18.07
C LYS A 207 14.00 -20.94 -18.85
N PHE A 208 14.08 -19.79 -18.19
CA PHE A 208 14.35 -18.49 -18.82
C PHE A 208 15.74 -17.92 -18.47
N LYS A 209 16.58 -18.68 -17.73
CA LYS A 209 17.96 -18.29 -17.35
C LYS A 209 18.02 -16.95 -16.62
N GLY A 210 17.04 -16.69 -15.75
CA GLY A 210 16.93 -15.44 -15.00
C GLY A 210 16.38 -14.26 -15.81
N ASP A 211 15.93 -14.48 -17.06
CA ASP A 211 15.35 -13.42 -17.89
C ASP A 211 13.86 -13.23 -17.58
N TYR A 212 13.58 -12.24 -16.73
CA TYR A 212 12.22 -11.86 -16.32
C TYR A 212 11.38 -11.35 -17.50
N GLN A 213 12.00 -10.68 -18.49
CA GLN A 213 11.28 -10.19 -19.65
C GLN A 213 10.81 -11.36 -20.52
N ALA A 214 11.69 -12.32 -20.79
CA ALA A 214 11.34 -13.51 -21.56
C ALA A 214 10.22 -14.32 -20.88
N TYR A 215 10.25 -14.43 -19.53
CA TYR A 215 9.17 -15.08 -18.79
C TYR A 215 7.84 -14.35 -18.93
N VAL A 216 7.83 -13.02 -18.75
CA VAL A 216 6.60 -12.23 -18.87
C VAL A 216 6.06 -12.26 -20.29
N ASP A 217 6.91 -12.16 -21.32
CA ASP A 217 6.47 -12.24 -22.71
C ASP A 217 5.88 -13.61 -23.04
N ASP A 218 6.47 -14.70 -22.54
CA ASP A 218 5.93 -16.05 -22.66
C ASP A 218 4.56 -16.18 -21.98
N LEU A 219 4.42 -15.67 -20.75
CA LEU A 219 3.17 -15.69 -19.99
C LEU A 219 2.05 -14.96 -20.76
N TYR A 220 2.32 -13.73 -21.24
CA TYR A 220 1.32 -12.96 -22.00
C TYR A 220 0.98 -13.58 -23.37
N SER A 221 1.89 -14.31 -23.96
CA SER A 221 1.64 -14.98 -25.25
C SER A 221 0.77 -16.22 -25.15
N HIS A 222 0.64 -16.81 -23.94
CA HIS A 222 -0.09 -18.04 -23.70
C HIS A 222 -1.34 -17.88 -22.81
N THR A 223 -1.51 -16.75 -22.11
CA THR A 223 -2.73 -16.51 -21.33
C THR A 223 -3.92 -16.17 -22.22
N GLU A 224 -5.10 -16.64 -21.84
CA GLU A 224 -6.37 -16.17 -22.44
C GLU A 224 -6.87 -14.88 -21.77
N LEU A 225 -6.26 -14.46 -20.65
CA LEU A 225 -6.70 -13.30 -19.87
C LEU A 225 -6.09 -11.96 -20.33
N ASP A 226 -5.36 -11.93 -21.43
CA ASP A 226 -4.80 -10.71 -22.00
C ASP A 226 -5.84 -9.90 -22.81
N THR A 227 -7.00 -10.49 -23.12
CA THR A 227 -8.06 -9.87 -23.90
C THR A 227 -9.44 -10.05 -23.28
N PRO A 228 -10.39 -9.11 -23.51
CA PRO A 228 -11.79 -9.26 -23.08
C PRO A 228 -12.45 -10.54 -23.58
N ARG A 229 -12.17 -10.92 -24.83
CA ARG A 229 -12.73 -12.14 -25.45
C ARG A 229 -12.19 -13.42 -24.83
N GLY A 230 -10.90 -13.44 -24.53
CA GLY A 230 -10.25 -14.55 -23.84
C GLY A 230 -10.84 -14.70 -22.44
N PHE A 231 -10.94 -13.61 -21.69
CA PHE A 231 -11.58 -13.59 -20.39
C PHE A 231 -13.01 -14.14 -20.42
N GLU A 232 -13.86 -13.69 -21.37
CA GLU A 232 -15.22 -14.23 -21.55
C GLU A 232 -15.22 -15.73 -21.84
N ARG A 233 -14.26 -16.22 -22.61
CA ARG A 233 -14.13 -17.66 -22.88
C ARG A 233 -13.81 -18.44 -21.61
N VAL A 234 -12.87 -17.95 -20.83
CA VAL A 234 -12.47 -18.58 -19.56
C VAL A 234 -13.65 -18.67 -18.60
N VAL A 235 -14.39 -17.57 -18.41
CA VAL A 235 -15.53 -17.51 -17.51
C VAL A 235 -16.71 -18.37 -17.99
N LYS A 236 -16.90 -18.53 -19.31
CA LYS A 236 -17.98 -19.36 -19.91
C LYS A 236 -17.63 -20.85 -20.01
N LYS A 237 -16.37 -21.25 -19.81
CA LYS A 237 -15.98 -22.65 -19.79
C LYS A 237 -16.46 -23.29 -18.49
N ASP A 238 -17.41 -24.24 -18.57
CA ASP A 238 -17.99 -25.00 -17.45
C ASP A 238 -16.97 -25.90 -16.69
N SER A 239 -15.69 -25.69 -16.89
CA SER A 239 -14.63 -26.53 -16.33
C SER A 239 -13.61 -25.69 -15.60
N THR A 240 -13.63 -25.75 -14.27
CA THR A 240 -12.58 -25.22 -13.41
C THR A 240 -11.18 -25.79 -13.74
N TYR A 241 -11.11 -26.95 -14.37
CA TYR A 241 -9.84 -27.58 -14.77
C TYR A 241 -9.07 -26.74 -15.80
N VAL A 242 -9.76 -26.09 -16.75
CA VAL A 242 -9.14 -25.23 -17.77
C VAL A 242 -8.54 -23.95 -17.15
N LEU A 243 -9.08 -23.51 -16.00
CA LEU A 243 -8.55 -22.33 -15.32
C LEU A 243 -7.13 -22.54 -14.81
N PHE A 244 -6.80 -23.75 -14.37
CA PHE A 244 -5.46 -24.07 -13.83
C PHE A 244 -4.39 -24.25 -14.91
N GLU A 245 -4.77 -24.31 -16.19
CA GLU A 245 -3.82 -24.38 -17.32
C GLU A 245 -3.40 -22.99 -17.81
N ASP A 246 -4.15 -21.93 -17.47
CA ASP A 246 -3.79 -20.56 -17.86
C ASP A 246 -2.56 -20.08 -17.07
N PRO A 247 -1.50 -19.58 -17.74
CA PRO A 247 -0.25 -19.21 -17.06
C PRO A 247 -0.39 -18.01 -16.11
N ALA A 248 -1.32 -17.08 -16.37
CA ALA A 248 -1.56 -15.97 -15.46
C ALA A 248 -2.28 -16.43 -14.17
N ILE A 249 -3.21 -17.37 -14.30
CA ILE A 249 -3.89 -17.99 -13.16
C ILE A 249 -2.90 -18.86 -12.37
N SER A 250 -2.09 -19.66 -13.05
CA SER A 250 -1.04 -20.48 -12.43
C SER A 250 -0.04 -19.62 -11.65
N PHE A 251 0.36 -18.45 -12.18
CA PHE A 251 1.17 -17.48 -11.46
C PHE A 251 0.50 -17.00 -10.17
N VAL A 252 -0.78 -16.61 -10.24
CA VAL A 252 -1.51 -16.14 -9.05
C VAL A 252 -1.65 -17.24 -8.01
N ILE A 253 -1.92 -18.48 -8.41
CA ILE A 253 -2.01 -19.62 -7.49
C ILE A 253 -0.66 -19.84 -6.79
N ASP A 254 0.45 -19.83 -7.53
CA ASP A 254 1.78 -19.99 -6.96
C ASP A 254 2.10 -18.88 -5.95
N MET A 255 1.77 -17.64 -6.30
CA MET A 255 1.92 -16.50 -5.40
C MET A 255 1.03 -16.62 -4.15
N LEU A 256 -0.20 -17.12 -4.30
CA LEU A 256 -1.12 -17.37 -3.18
C LEU A 256 -0.57 -18.43 -2.23
N VAL A 257 -0.12 -19.57 -2.76
CA VAL A 257 0.47 -20.65 -1.95
C VAL A 257 1.61 -20.09 -1.11
N LYS A 258 2.54 -19.32 -1.74
CA LYS A 258 3.64 -18.71 -1.00
C LYS A 258 3.15 -17.71 0.05
N SER A 259 2.15 -16.90 -0.25
CA SER A 259 1.59 -15.96 0.73
C SER A 259 0.97 -16.66 1.95
N TYR A 260 0.30 -17.80 1.75
CA TYR A 260 -0.20 -18.63 2.85
C TYR A 260 0.92 -19.22 3.69
N GLU A 261 2.00 -19.70 3.08
CA GLU A 261 3.18 -20.20 3.80
C GLU A 261 3.80 -19.12 4.69
N LEU A 262 4.01 -17.93 4.14
CA LEU A 262 4.56 -16.78 4.87
C LEU A 262 3.64 -16.32 6.01
N SER A 263 2.34 -16.31 5.78
CA SER A 263 1.35 -15.97 6.81
C SER A 263 1.33 -17.01 7.93
N ALA A 264 1.24 -18.31 7.59
CA ALA A 264 1.23 -19.39 8.56
C ALA A 264 2.50 -19.43 9.41
N ALA A 265 3.64 -19.14 8.81
CA ALA A 265 4.92 -19.04 9.55
C ALA A 265 4.96 -17.89 10.56
N ALA A 266 4.09 -16.89 10.43
CA ALA A 266 3.99 -15.75 11.34
C ALA A 266 2.79 -15.81 12.30
N ASP A 267 1.92 -16.82 12.21
CA ASP A 267 0.63 -16.84 12.91
C ASP A 267 0.78 -16.81 14.44
N ASP A 268 1.71 -17.59 15.00
CA ASP A 268 1.95 -17.62 16.46
C ASP A 268 2.42 -16.24 16.98
N ASP A 269 3.34 -15.61 16.25
CA ASP A 269 3.82 -14.26 16.58
C ASP A 269 2.71 -13.21 16.37
N ASN A 270 1.87 -13.35 15.35
CA ASN A 270 0.71 -12.47 15.11
C ASN A 270 -0.28 -12.53 16.29
N MET A 271 -0.61 -13.72 16.77
CA MET A 271 -1.49 -13.90 17.94
C MET A 271 -0.89 -13.29 19.21
N LYS A 272 0.42 -13.47 19.44
CA LYS A 272 1.11 -12.86 20.57
C LYS A 272 1.11 -11.34 20.49
N ILE A 273 1.37 -10.78 19.31
CA ILE A 273 1.33 -9.34 19.09
C ILE A 273 -0.06 -8.78 19.35
N GLU A 274 -1.10 -9.36 18.79
CA GLU A 274 -2.48 -8.90 19.00
C GLU A 274 -2.86 -8.90 20.48
N LYS A 275 -2.56 -10.00 21.18
CA LYS A 275 -2.77 -10.11 22.63
C LYS A 275 -2.04 -9.02 23.41
N ASN A 276 -0.74 -8.87 23.14
CA ASN A 276 0.13 -8.01 23.94
C ASN A 276 -0.02 -6.52 23.60
N GLU A 277 -0.33 -6.15 22.36
CA GLU A 277 -0.72 -4.77 22.01
C GLU A 277 -2.01 -4.36 22.74
N ARG A 278 -2.98 -5.26 22.88
CA ARG A 278 -4.18 -5.02 23.67
C ARG A 278 -3.87 -4.85 25.16
N LEU A 279 -3.04 -5.74 25.73
CA LEU A 279 -2.62 -5.67 27.14
C LEU A 279 -1.78 -4.41 27.43
N LEU A 280 -0.91 -4.01 26.49
CA LEU A 280 -0.14 -2.78 26.56
C LEU A 280 -1.07 -1.57 26.68
N ASN A 281 -2.09 -1.50 25.82
CA ASN A 281 -3.08 -0.42 25.86
C ASN A 281 -3.87 -0.39 27.15
N GLU A 282 -4.27 -1.56 27.67
CA GLU A 282 -4.95 -1.68 28.96
C GLU A 282 -4.06 -1.16 30.10
N ALA A 283 -2.80 -1.61 30.16
CA ALA A 283 -1.84 -1.22 31.16
C ALA A 283 -1.53 0.29 31.14
N VAL A 284 -1.38 0.88 29.95
CA VAL A 284 -1.16 2.32 29.81
C VAL A 284 -2.37 3.11 30.32
N ARG A 285 -3.58 2.66 30.05
CA ARG A 285 -4.81 3.31 30.55
C ARG A 285 -4.97 3.20 32.07
N GLU A 286 -4.55 2.08 32.66
CA GLU A 286 -4.50 1.96 34.13
C GLU A 286 -3.42 2.86 34.75
N MET A 287 -2.24 2.93 34.11
CA MET A 287 -1.12 3.76 34.57
C MET A 287 -1.45 5.26 34.51
N GLU A 288 -2.13 5.69 33.45
CA GLU A 288 -2.48 7.07 33.15
C GLU A 288 -4.00 7.30 33.34
N SER A 289 -4.58 6.80 34.44
CA SER A 289 -6.04 6.79 34.71
C SER A 289 -6.69 8.18 34.80
N ASP A 290 -5.89 9.22 34.93
CA ASP A 290 -6.30 10.63 34.94
C ASP A 290 -6.39 11.26 33.55
N LYS A 291 -5.98 10.52 32.50
CA LYS A 291 -6.00 11.00 31.11
C LYS A 291 -7.19 10.49 30.32
N ASP A 292 -7.70 11.34 29.43
CA ASP A 292 -8.67 10.94 28.43
C ASP A 292 -7.98 10.26 27.23
N PHE A 293 -8.46 9.08 26.86
CA PHE A 293 -7.99 8.32 25.71
C PHE A 293 -9.03 8.34 24.60
N TYR A 294 -8.69 8.99 23.51
CA TYR A 294 -9.54 9.01 22.33
C TYR A 294 -9.37 7.72 21.52
N PRO A 295 -10.46 7.10 21.02
CA PRO A 295 -10.37 5.90 20.22
C PRO A 295 -9.66 6.16 18.88
N ASP A 296 -9.08 5.11 18.30
CA ASP A 296 -8.62 5.14 16.92
C ASP A 296 -9.78 5.44 15.96
N ALA A 297 -9.47 6.03 14.82
CA ALA A 297 -10.45 6.30 13.79
C ALA A 297 -10.96 5.00 13.17
N ASN A 298 -12.26 4.95 12.91
CA ASN A 298 -12.97 3.79 12.38
C ASN A 298 -14.12 4.22 11.45
N SER A 299 -13.90 5.27 10.67
CA SER A 299 -14.90 5.86 9.76
C SER A 299 -16.09 6.50 10.47
N THR A 300 -16.02 6.73 11.79
CA THR A 300 -17.00 7.55 12.50
C THR A 300 -16.62 9.02 12.46
N MET A 301 -17.62 9.89 12.62
CA MET A 301 -17.41 11.34 12.57
C MET A 301 -16.41 11.82 13.62
N ARG A 302 -15.46 12.65 13.22
CA ARG A 302 -14.47 13.32 14.07
C ARG A 302 -14.52 14.82 13.89
N PHE A 303 -14.27 15.52 14.98
CA PHE A 303 -14.12 16.96 15.01
C PHE A 303 -12.68 17.33 15.33
N SER A 304 -12.15 18.30 14.58
CA SER A 304 -10.90 18.98 14.91
C SER A 304 -11.17 20.48 15.03
N PHE A 305 -10.55 21.12 16.00
CA PHE A 305 -10.63 22.56 16.15
C PHE A 305 -9.26 23.13 16.52
N GLY A 306 -9.05 24.39 16.18
CA GLY A 306 -7.81 25.08 16.46
C GLY A 306 -7.87 26.51 15.93
N MET A 307 -6.77 27.23 16.13
CA MET A 307 -6.55 28.56 15.56
C MET A 307 -5.92 28.41 14.16
N ILE A 308 -6.35 29.29 13.23
CA ILE A 308 -5.70 29.40 11.93
C ILE A 308 -4.32 30.02 12.12
N GLY A 309 -3.30 29.40 11.59
CA GLY A 309 -1.92 29.85 11.71
C GLY A 309 -1.05 29.36 10.55
N GLY A 310 0.16 29.90 10.47
CA GLY A 310 1.18 29.43 9.57
C GLY A 310 1.89 28.17 10.06
N TYR A 311 2.77 27.60 9.25
CA TYR A 311 3.59 26.46 9.64
C TYR A 311 4.91 26.43 8.86
N SER A 312 5.92 25.79 9.43
CA SER A 312 7.23 25.59 8.81
C SER A 312 7.40 24.15 8.41
N PRO A 313 7.24 23.78 7.11
CA PRO A 313 7.34 22.40 6.65
C PRO A 313 8.76 21.85 6.69
N LYS A 314 9.76 22.72 6.47
CA LYS A 314 11.20 22.40 6.54
C LYS A 314 12.00 23.61 7.00
N ASP A 315 13.28 23.41 7.24
CA ASP A 315 14.20 24.47 7.65
C ASP A 315 14.21 25.63 6.65
N ALA A 316 14.23 26.87 7.17
CA ALA A 316 14.22 28.12 6.42
C ALA A 316 13.03 28.34 5.49
N LEU A 317 11.91 27.59 5.65
CA LEU A 317 10.67 27.78 4.89
C LEU A 317 9.48 27.95 5.85
N GLU A 318 8.79 29.05 5.69
CA GLU A 318 7.58 29.36 6.45
C GLU A 318 6.40 29.62 5.52
N TYR A 319 5.29 28.93 5.75
CA TYR A 319 4.00 29.21 5.09
C TYR A 319 3.11 30.04 5.99
N THR A 320 2.63 31.15 5.45
CA THR A 320 1.61 31.99 6.12
C THR A 320 0.25 31.28 6.13
N TYR A 321 -0.68 31.78 6.94
CA TYR A 321 -2.03 31.20 7.05
C TYR A 321 -2.93 31.50 5.85
N TYR A 322 -2.48 32.27 4.88
CA TYR A 322 -3.20 32.60 3.64
C TYR A 322 -2.28 32.55 2.44
N THR A 323 -2.85 32.38 1.26
CA THR A 323 -2.17 32.46 -0.04
C THR A 323 -2.81 33.53 -0.91
N THR A 324 -2.08 33.96 -1.92
CA THR A 324 -2.55 34.96 -2.90
C THR A 324 -2.38 34.42 -4.31
N THR A 325 -3.04 35.07 -5.30
CA THR A 325 -2.90 34.72 -6.71
C THR A 325 -1.49 34.94 -7.24
N LYS A 326 -0.66 35.74 -6.57
CA LYS A 326 0.75 35.94 -6.91
C LYS A 326 1.50 34.59 -6.97
N GLY A 327 1.17 33.64 -6.08
CA GLY A 327 1.77 32.31 -6.07
C GLY A 327 1.52 31.50 -7.35
N ILE A 328 0.42 31.75 -8.06
CA ILE A 328 0.13 31.13 -9.36
C ILE A 328 1.13 31.63 -10.40
N PHE A 329 1.32 32.95 -10.50
CA PHE A 329 2.28 33.54 -11.42
C PHE A 329 3.73 33.16 -11.10
N ASP A 330 4.08 33.04 -9.83
CA ASP A 330 5.39 32.57 -9.41
C ASP A 330 5.63 31.12 -9.88
N LYS A 331 4.63 30.24 -9.77
CA LYS A 331 4.67 28.85 -10.25
C LYS A 331 4.83 28.76 -11.77
N ILE A 332 4.05 29.51 -12.52
CA ILE A 332 4.15 29.57 -14.01
C ILE A 332 5.57 29.93 -14.44
N ARG A 333 6.22 30.86 -13.71
CA ARG A 333 7.58 31.32 -14.06
C ARG A 333 8.64 30.28 -13.65
N GLU A 334 8.50 29.70 -12.46
CA GLU A 334 9.45 28.77 -11.87
C GLU A 334 9.46 27.44 -12.62
N TYR A 335 8.29 26.97 -13.04
CA TYR A 335 8.08 25.65 -13.68
C TYR A 335 7.65 25.77 -15.15
N LYS A 336 8.19 26.73 -15.86
CA LYS A 336 7.86 26.98 -17.27
C LYS A 336 8.09 25.73 -18.13
N GLY A 337 7.01 25.26 -18.78
CA GLY A 337 7.04 24.07 -19.65
C GLY A 337 6.77 22.76 -18.93
N ASP A 338 6.48 22.78 -17.64
CA ASP A 338 6.02 21.62 -16.90
C ASP A 338 4.49 21.57 -16.94
N SER A 339 3.93 20.49 -17.49
CA SER A 339 2.48 20.31 -17.65
C SER A 339 1.72 20.26 -16.31
N ASP A 340 2.39 19.90 -15.21
CA ASP A 340 1.78 19.86 -13.87
C ASP A 340 1.48 21.28 -13.33
N PHE A 341 2.12 22.30 -13.90
CA PHE A 341 1.98 23.72 -13.52
C PHE A 341 1.42 24.59 -14.65
N GLU A 342 0.86 23.98 -15.68
CA GLU A 342 0.21 24.69 -16.76
C GLU A 342 -1.13 25.29 -16.29
N VAL A 343 -1.32 26.58 -16.50
CA VAL A 343 -2.56 27.30 -16.16
C VAL A 343 -3.26 27.74 -17.43
N MET A 344 -4.55 27.48 -17.53
CA MET A 344 -5.35 27.85 -18.71
C MET A 344 -5.28 29.35 -18.96
N PRO A 345 -5.11 29.80 -20.22
CA PRO A 345 -5.05 31.23 -20.58
C PRO A 345 -6.22 32.06 -20.05
N SER A 346 -7.43 31.49 -20.04
CA SER A 346 -8.63 32.16 -19.50
C SER A 346 -8.53 32.44 -17.98
N VAL A 347 -7.80 31.62 -17.24
CA VAL A 347 -7.57 31.83 -15.79
C VAL A 347 -6.54 32.95 -15.62
N ILE A 348 -5.49 32.98 -16.44
CA ILE A 348 -4.47 34.04 -16.41
C ILE A 348 -5.13 35.37 -16.71
N ASP A 349 -5.91 35.46 -17.81
CA ASP A 349 -6.63 36.67 -18.22
C ASP A 349 -7.58 37.19 -17.12
N LEU A 350 -8.31 36.25 -16.45
CA LEU A 350 -9.17 36.64 -15.34
C LEU A 350 -8.39 37.19 -14.13
N LEU A 351 -7.18 36.65 -13.86
CA LEU A 351 -6.38 37.09 -12.71
C LEU A 351 -5.65 38.41 -12.99
N GLU A 352 -5.26 38.69 -14.23
CA GLU A 352 -4.61 39.94 -14.66
C GLU A 352 -5.58 41.10 -14.78
N ASN A 353 -6.85 40.85 -15.15
CA ASN A 353 -7.88 41.84 -15.35
C ASN A 353 -8.84 42.03 -14.17
N ARG A 354 -8.52 41.50 -13.00
CA ARG A 354 -9.23 41.80 -11.76
C ARG A 354 -8.61 43.01 -11.07
N ASP A 355 -9.31 44.12 -11.13
CA ASP A 355 -9.09 45.29 -10.28
C ASP A 355 -9.46 45.00 -8.79
#